data_a6fa39a77dc5abb449bf56125aa1a58f
#
_entry.id   a6fa39a77dc5abb449bf56125aa1a58f
#
_cell.length_a   1.000
_cell.length_b   1.000
_cell.length_c   1.000
_cell.angle_alpha   90.00
_cell.angle_beta   90.00
_cell.angle_gamma   90.00
#
_symmetry.space_group_name_H-M   'P 1'
#
loop_
_entity.id
_entity.type
_entity.pdbx_description
1 polymer ?
#
loop_
_entity_poly.entity_id
_entity_poly.type
_entity_poly.pdbx_seq_one_letter_code
_entity_poly.pdbx_strand_id
1 'polypeptide(L)'
;MQFHISLKLMTVAHLILPGISLAVQSTNAAGVSTTPAKEPIQSVQVFGRKKSATAVAYCRRGNGNLRVNGRPLEMVEPRVLQYKLQEPVLLLGKERFSGVDIRVRVKGGGHVAQIYAIRQAISKALVSYYQKYVDEASKKEIKDILIQYDRTLLVADPRHCEPKKFGGPGARARYQKSYR
;
A
#
# COMPACT_ATOMS: atom_id res chain seq x y z
N MET A 1 25.00 32.96 -32.87
CA MET A 1 26.05 32.16 -33.51
C MET A 1 25.44 30.83 -33.93
N GLN A 2 25.16 30.72 -35.24
CA GLN A 2 24.65 29.53 -35.91
C GLN A 2 25.82 28.63 -36.24
N PHE A 3 25.71 27.34 -36.03
CA PHE A 3 26.53 26.35 -36.73
C PHE A 3 25.63 25.29 -37.36
N HIS A 4 25.48 25.48 -38.67
CA HIS A 4 25.09 24.48 -39.64
C HIS A 4 26.24 23.49 -39.84
N ILE A 5 25.98 22.18 -39.81
CA ILE A 5 26.87 21.19 -40.40
C ILE A 5 26.07 20.31 -41.36
N SER A 6 26.53 20.42 -42.56
CA SER A 6 26.10 19.97 -43.86
C SER A 6 26.12 18.45 -44.05
N LEU A 7 25.13 18.01 -44.80
CA LEU A 7 24.96 16.74 -45.47
C LEU A 7 26.11 16.42 -46.43
N LYS A 8 26.67 15.24 -46.38
CA LYS A 8 27.52 14.69 -47.48
C LYS A 8 26.96 13.36 -47.97
N LEU A 9 26.31 13.43 -49.11
CA LEU A 9 26.06 12.29 -50.01
C LEU A 9 27.40 11.71 -50.47
N MET A 10 27.52 10.39 -50.45
CA MET A 10 28.44 9.66 -51.34
C MET A 10 27.67 8.56 -52.03
N THR A 11 27.49 8.80 -53.32
CA THR A 11 27.09 7.89 -54.38
C THR A 11 28.26 6.95 -54.71
N VAL A 12 28.05 5.65 -54.67
CA VAL A 12 28.97 4.68 -55.30
C VAL A 12 28.21 3.70 -56.16
N ALA A 13 28.70 3.71 -57.34
CA ALA A 13 28.35 3.11 -58.61
C ALA A 13 27.95 1.62 -58.61
N HIS A 14 27.06 1.39 -59.50
CA HIS A 14 26.66 0.22 -60.26
C HIS A 14 27.82 -0.73 -60.63
N LEU A 15 27.66 -2.00 -60.30
CA LEU A 15 28.30 -3.10 -61.03
C LEU A 15 27.25 -4.20 -61.26
N ILE A 16 26.90 -4.34 -62.51
CA ILE A 16 25.98 -5.34 -63.06
C ILE A 16 26.72 -6.68 -63.22
N LEU A 17 26.21 -7.74 -62.60
CA LEU A 17 26.45 -9.13 -63.09
C LEU A 17 25.12 -9.90 -63.10
N PRO A 18 24.82 -10.59 -64.24
CA PRO A 18 23.55 -11.28 -64.39
C PRO A 18 23.64 -12.74 -63.92
N GLY A 19 22.56 -13.19 -63.30
CA GLY A 19 22.17 -14.58 -63.32
C GLY A 19 22.51 -15.43 -62.09
N ILE A 20 21.77 -15.27 -60.95
CA ILE A 20 21.42 -16.41 -60.09
C ILE A 20 20.05 -16.08 -59.47
N SER A 21 19.01 -16.79 -59.95
CA SER A 21 17.68 -16.79 -59.39
C SER A 21 17.71 -17.57 -58.09
N LEU A 22 17.82 -16.89 -56.97
CA LEU A 22 17.56 -17.48 -55.66
C LEU A 22 16.13 -17.14 -55.27
N ALA A 23 15.27 -18.15 -55.26
CA ALA A 23 13.94 -18.12 -54.70
C ALA A 23 14.06 -17.79 -53.20
N VAL A 24 13.79 -16.54 -52.81
CA VAL A 24 13.63 -16.14 -51.44
C VAL A 24 12.27 -16.65 -50.97
N GLN A 25 12.29 -17.78 -50.30
CA GLN A 25 11.13 -18.22 -49.50
C GLN A 25 10.90 -17.19 -48.40
N SER A 26 9.77 -16.47 -48.51
CA SER A 26 9.27 -15.61 -47.45
C SER A 26 8.90 -16.49 -46.27
N THR A 27 9.80 -16.62 -45.30
CA THR A 27 9.46 -17.13 -43.98
C THR A 27 8.56 -16.10 -43.31
N ASN A 28 7.26 -16.44 -43.22
CA ASN A 28 6.30 -15.70 -42.41
C ASN A 28 6.83 -15.61 -40.99
N ALA A 29 7.38 -14.46 -40.63
CA ALA A 29 7.66 -14.12 -39.23
C ALA A 29 6.33 -14.17 -38.46
N ALA A 30 6.18 -15.20 -37.67
CA ALA A 30 5.10 -15.33 -36.73
C ALA A 30 4.95 -14.01 -35.95
N GLY A 31 3.79 -13.37 -36.08
CA GLY A 31 3.47 -12.15 -35.38
C GLY A 31 3.59 -12.38 -33.88
N VAL A 32 4.63 -11.81 -33.26
CA VAL A 32 4.72 -11.68 -31.83
C VAL A 32 3.57 -10.78 -31.43
N SER A 33 2.48 -11.37 -30.92
CA SER A 33 1.39 -10.63 -30.28
C SER A 33 1.96 -9.97 -29.03
N THR A 34 2.40 -8.73 -29.14
CA THR A 34 2.71 -7.89 -28.01
C THR A 34 1.39 -7.63 -27.27
N THR A 35 1.09 -8.46 -26.26
CA THR A 35 0.04 -8.15 -25.31
C THR A 35 0.35 -6.75 -24.73
N PRO A 36 -0.61 -5.80 -24.79
CA PRO A 36 -0.37 -4.46 -24.27
C PRO A 36 0.05 -4.57 -22.81
N ALA A 37 1.18 -3.98 -22.46
CA ALA A 37 1.70 -3.96 -21.10
C ALA A 37 0.62 -3.38 -20.20
N LYS A 38 0.09 -4.21 -19.28
CA LYS A 38 -0.96 -3.83 -18.36
C LYS A 38 -0.43 -2.66 -17.52
N GLU A 39 -1.10 -1.51 -17.58
CA GLU A 39 -0.71 -0.34 -16.81
C GLU A 39 -0.47 -0.71 -15.33
N PRO A 40 0.58 -0.19 -14.69
CA PRO A 40 0.89 -0.51 -13.31
C PRO A 40 -0.28 -0.10 -12.42
N ILE A 41 -0.82 -1.07 -11.66
CA ILE A 41 -1.94 -0.84 -10.77
C ILE A 41 -1.53 0.17 -9.70
N GLN A 42 -2.25 1.29 -9.62
CA GLN A 42 -2.05 2.29 -8.57
C GLN A 42 -2.33 1.67 -7.20
N SER A 43 -1.27 1.41 -6.45
CA SER A 43 -1.39 0.76 -5.14
C SER A 43 -0.37 1.27 -4.13
N VAL A 44 -0.77 1.25 -2.85
CA VAL A 44 0.04 1.64 -1.71
C VAL A 44 -0.12 0.61 -0.61
N GLN A 45 0.97 0.29 0.08
CA GLN A 45 0.96 -0.58 1.25
C GLN A 45 1.47 0.18 2.47
N VAL A 46 0.70 0.11 3.57
CA VAL A 46 1.03 0.77 4.83
C VAL A 46 0.73 -0.14 6.00
N PHE A 47 1.26 0.19 7.18
CA PHE A 47 1.00 -0.57 8.39
C PHE A 47 0.56 0.31 9.55
N GLY A 48 -0.26 -0.27 10.45
CA GLY A 48 -0.63 0.26 11.74
C GLY A 48 -0.21 -0.69 12.86
N ARG A 49 0.13 -0.15 14.02
CA ARG A 49 0.54 -0.94 15.20
C ARG A 49 -0.11 -0.44 16.48
N LYS A 50 -0.53 -1.39 17.33
CA LYS A 50 -0.95 -1.10 18.71
C LYS A 50 -0.51 -2.25 19.61
N LYS A 51 0.39 -1.97 20.57
CA LYS A 51 1.04 -3.01 21.41
C LYS A 51 1.70 -4.07 20.48
N SER A 52 1.34 -5.35 20.64
CA SER A 52 1.84 -6.45 19.82
C SER A 52 1.00 -6.72 18.56
N ALA A 53 -0.14 -6.03 18.37
CA ALA A 53 -0.95 -6.14 17.15
C ALA A 53 -0.35 -5.33 16.01
N THR A 54 -0.26 -5.95 14.83
CA THR A 54 0.18 -5.30 13.59
C THR A 54 -0.86 -5.53 12.51
N ALA A 55 -1.32 -4.44 11.90
CA ALA A 55 -2.22 -4.46 10.75
C ALA A 55 -1.51 -3.92 9.53
N VAL A 56 -1.59 -4.63 8.41
CA VAL A 56 -1.06 -4.19 7.12
C VAL A 56 -2.24 -3.90 6.20
N ALA A 57 -2.33 -2.68 5.71
CA ALA A 57 -3.33 -2.25 4.76
C ALA A 57 -2.74 -2.15 3.35
N TYR A 58 -3.37 -2.82 2.42
CA TYR A 58 -3.11 -2.71 0.99
C TYR A 58 -4.25 -1.91 0.35
N CYS A 59 -3.92 -0.76 -0.18
CA CYS A 59 -4.84 0.19 -0.79
C CYS A 59 -4.57 0.25 -2.29
N ARG A 60 -5.62 0.13 -3.10
CA ARG A 60 -5.56 0.24 -4.56
C ARG A 60 -6.73 1.03 -5.10
N ARG A 61 -6.66 1.50 -6.31
CA ARG A 61 -7.80 2.08 -7.03
C ARG A 61 -8.91 1.02 -7.15
N GLY A 62 -10.15 1.38 -6.82
CA GLY A 62 -11.28 0.45 -6.80
C GLY A 62 -12.63 1.13 -6.58
N ASN A 63 -13.58 0.41 -5.98
CA ASN A 63 -14.97 0.79 -5.84
C ASN A 63 -15.39 1.05 -4.38
N GLY A 64 -14.47 1.34 -3.48
CA GLY A 64 -14.77 1.64 -2.08
C GLY A 64 -14.93 0.42 -1.16
N ASN A 65 -14.39 -0.74 -1.54
CA ASN A 65 -14.48 -1.95 -0.74
C ASN A 65 -13.47 -1.97 0.41
N LEU A 66 -13.97 -1.98 1.66
CA LEU A 66 -13.16 -2.12 2.86
C LEU A 66 -13.29 -3.53 3.44
N ARG A 67 -12.19 -4.30 3.48
CA ARG A 67 -12.18 -5.67 3.99
C ARG A 67 -11.06 -5.89 5.01
N VAL A 68 -11.40 -6.54 6.12
CA VAL A 68 -10.45 -6.96 7.17
C VAL A 68 -10.40 -8.46 7.23
N ASN A 69 -9.23 -9.06 6.99
CA ASN A 69 -9.05 -10.52 6.93
C ASN A 69 -10.07 -11.22 6.01
N GLY A 70 -10.45 -10.57 4.89
CA GLY A 70 -11.42 -11.09 3.93
C GLY A 70 -12.89 -10.79 4.25
N ARG A 71 -13.21 -10.36 5.49
CA ARG A 71 -14.57 -9.99 5.93
C ARG A 71 -14.81 -8.50 5.77
N PRO A 72 -16.06 -8.04 5.52
CA PRO A 72 -16.39 -6.62 5.56
C PRO A 72 -16.25 -6.06 6.99
N LEU A 73 -16.14 -4.72 7.12
CA LEU A 73 -15.96 -4.07 8.44
C LEU A 73 -17.08 -4.39 9.42
N GLU A 74 -18.30 -4.59 8.93
CA GLU A 74 -19.50 -4.87 9.74
C GLU A 74 -19.47 -6.23 10.44
N MET A 75 -18.66 -7.17 9.92
CA MET A 75 -18.53 -8.52 10.49
C MET A 75 -17.33 -8.68 11.42
N VAL A 76 -16.62 -7.59 11.74
CA VAL A 76 -15.45 -7.67 12.64
C VAL A 76 -15.89 -7.71 14.10
N GLU A 77 -15.45 -8.71 14.83
CA GLU A 77 -15.68 -8.86 16.27
C GLU A 77 -14.63 -8.06 17.08
N PRO A 78 -14.98 -7.49 18.23
CA PRO A 78 -16.30 -7.44 18.87
C PRO A 78 -17.19 -6.30 18.34
N ARG A 79 -18.50 -6.52 18.30
CA ARG A 79 -19.49 -5.56 17.76
C ARG A 79 -19.40 -4.17 18.43
N VAL A 80 -19.17 -4.11 19.73
CA VAL A 80 -19.05 -2.86 20.50
C VAL A 80 -17.96 -1.94 19.94
N LEU A 81 -16.89 -2.50 19.36
CA LEU A 81 -15.76 -1.73 18.82
C LEU A 81 -15.85 -1.49 17.31
N GLN A 82 -16.92 -1.91 16.64
CA GLN A 82 -17.12 -1.63 15.21
C GLN A 82 -17.17 -0.14 14.90
N TYR A 83 -17.75 0.65 15.81
CA TYR A 83 -17.78 2.12 15.67
C TYR A 83 -16.36 2.70 15.62
N LYS A 84 -15.41 2.13 16.36
CA LYS A 84 -14.00 2.53 16.32
C LYS A 84 -13.33 2.22 14.98
N LEU A 85 -13.76 1.18 14.29
CA LEU A 85 -13.29 0.88 12.94
C LEU A 85 -13.88 1.81 11.88
N GLN A 86 -15.13 2.24 12.09
CA GLN A 86 -15.83 3.13 11.19
C GLN A 86 -15.43 4.60 11.35
N GLU A 87 -14.81 4.99 12.48
CA GLU A 87 -14.40 6.38 12.73
C GLU A 87 -13.69 7.06 11.55
N PRO A 88 -12.64 6.48 10.93
CA PRO A 88 -11.98 7.14 9.81
C PRO A 88 -12.92 7.39 8.62
N VAL A 89 -13.86 6.46 8.40
CA VAL A 89 -14.83 6.56 7.29
C VAL A 89 -15.89 7.60 7.58
N LEU A 90 -16.34 7.70 8.82
CA LEU A 90 -17.35 8.69 9.26
C LEU A 90 -16.78 10.11 9.28
N LEU A 91 -15.52 10.27 9.71
CA LEU A 91 -14.85 11.56 9.78
C LEU A 91 -14.57 12.16 8.40
N LEU A 92 -14.12 11.35 7.46
CA LEU A 92 -13.69 11.80 6.14
C LEU A 92 -14.82 11.78 5.10
N GLY A 93 -15.93 11.10 5.43
CA GLY A 93 -17.02 10.84 4.48
C GLY A 93 -16.76 9.65 3.56
N LYS A 94 -17.82 8.97 3.16
CA LYS A 94 -17.76 7.80 2.26
C LYS A 94 -17.24 8.15 0.86
N GLU A 95 -17.44 9.37 0.44
CA GLU A 95 -17.06 9.86 -0.90
C GLU A 95 -15.55 9.73 -1.13
N ARG A 96 -14.73 10.06 -0.12
CA ARG A 96 -13.26 9.98 -0.21
C ARG A 96 -12.74 8.54 -0.28
N PHE A 97 -13.57 7.57 0.11
CA PHE A 97 -13.25 6.14 0.01
C PHE A 97 -13.82 5.47 -1.25
N SER A 98 -14.74 6.12 -1.97
CA SER A 98 -15.47 5.52 -3.12
C SER A 98 -14.52 5.07 -4.25
N GLY A 99 -13.41 5.78 -4.47
CA GLY A 99 -12.44 5.46 -5.51
C GLY A 99 -11.36 4.44 -5.10
N VAL A 100 -11.41 3.88 -3.87
CA VAL A 100 -10.29 3.14 -3.30
C VAL A 100 -10.74 1.85 -2.63
N ASP A 101 -10.13 0.72 -2.98
CA ASP A 101 -10.30 -0.57 -2.29
C ASP A 101 -9.20 -0.74 -1.25
N ILE A 102 -9.56 -0.97 0.03
CA ILE A 102 -8.60 -1.21 1.10
C ILE A 102 -8.78 -2.62 1.66
N ARG A 103 -7.72 -3.42 1.60
CA ARG A 103 -7.67 -4.76 2.19
C ARG A 103 -6.69 -4.74 3.36
N VAL A 104 -7.18 -5.05 4.56
CA VAL A 104 -6.38 -5.07 5.77
C VAL A 104 -6.17 -6.51 6.23
N ARG A 105 -4.92 -6.86 6.53
CA ARG A 105 -4.56 -8.10 7.21
C ARG A 105 -4.00 -7.75 8.58
N VAL A 106 -4.55 -8.37 9.63
CA VAL A 106 -4.10 -8.13 11.00
C VAL A 106 -3.63 -9.42 11.65
N LYS A 107 -2.54 -9.32 12.44
CA LYS A 107 -1.97 -10.43 13.21
C LYS A 107 -1.46 -9.93 14.57
N GLY A 108 -1.43 -10.84 15.53
CA GLY A 108 -0.89 -10.61 16.87
C GLY A 108 -1.78 -9.76 17.78
N GLY A 109 -1.44 -9.71 19.04
CA GLY A 109 -2.15 -8.96 20.07
C GLY A 109 -3.55 -9.49 20.41
N GLY A 110 -4.28 -8.72 21.21
CA GLY A 110 -5.67 -9.00 21.56
C GLY A 110 -6.65 -8.28 20.63
N HIS A 111 -7.94 -8.65 20.70
CA HIS A 111 -9.00 -8.12 19.83
C HIS A 111 -9.08 -6.59 19.82
N VAL A 112 -9.01 -5.95 20.99
CA VAL A 112 -9.02 -4.49 21.10
C VAL A 112 -7.81 -3.85 20.41
N ALA A 113 -6.61 -4.39 20.64
CA ALA A 113 -5.39 -3.86 20.03
C ALA A 113 -5.39 -4.02 18.49
N GLN A 114 -5.95 -5.12 17.99
CA GLN A 114 -6.13 -5.34 16.56
C GLN A 114 -7.01 -4.27 15.94
N ILE A 115 -8.14 -3.93 16.55
CA ILE A 115 -9.05 -2.90 16.07
C ILE A 115 -8.37 -1.52 15.98
N TYR A 116 -7.63 -1.13 17.01
CA TYR A 116 -6.86 0.12 16.97
C TYR A 116 -5.76 0.12 15.90
N ALA A 117 -5.11 -1.02 15.68
CA ALA A 117 -4.11 -1.16 14.61
C ALA A 117 -4.76 -1.07 13.21
N ILE A 118 -5.94 -1.68 13.02
CA ILE A 118 -6.71 -1.61 11.76
C ILE A 118 -7.14 -0.17 11.48
N ARG A 119 -7.73 0.52 12.48
CA ARG A 119 -8.15 1.91 12.38
C ARG A 119 -7.00 2.81 11.90
N GLN A 120 -5.82 2.65 12.50
CA GLN A 120 -4.63 3.38 12.10
C GLN A 120 -4.17 3.03 10.68
N ALA A 121 -4.20 1.74 10.31
CA ALA A 121 -3.78 1.28 8.99
C ALA A 121 -4.69 1.85 7.89
N ILE A 122 -6.01 1.92 8.09
CA ILE A 122 -6.98 2.50 7.14
C ILE A 122 -6.71 3.99 6.95
N SER A 123 -6.54 4.75 8.03
CA SER A 123 -6.27 6.19 8.00
C SER A 123 -4.97 6.50 7.25
N LYS A 124 -3.90 5.79 7.56
CA LYS A 124 -2.61 5.94 6.87
C LYS A 124 -2.67 5.53 5.40
N ALA A 125 -3.44 4.48 5.08
CA ALA A 125 -3.58 3.99 3.70
C ALA A 125 -4.17 5.07 2.80
N LEU A 126 -5.23 5.74 3.26
CA LEU A 126 -5.86 6.81 2.53
C LEU A 126 -4.90 8.00 2.35
N VAL A 127 -4.29 8.49 3.41
CA VAL A 127 -3.34 9.61 3.36
C VAL A 127 -2.18 9.32 2.38
N SER A 128 -1.63 8.11 2.42
CA SER A 128 -0.54 7.70 1.53
C SER A 128 -0.98 7.53 0.08
N TYR A 129 -2.21 7.10 -0.15
CA TYR A 129 -2.79 6.99 -1.49
C TYR A 129 -2.97 8.37 -2.12
N TYR A 130 -3.53 9.33 -1.37
CA TYR A 130 -3.69 10.71 -1.82
C TYR A 130 -2.32 11.37 -2.09
N GLN A 131 -1.34 11.13 -1.24
CA GLN A 131 0.02 11.64 -1.43
C GLN A 131 0.66 11.18 -2.74
N LYS A 132 0.41 9.92 -3.14
CA LYS A 132 1.10 9.30 -4.27
C LYS A 132 0.37 9.49 -5.61
N TYR A 133 -0.96 9.56 -5.59
CA TYR A 133 -1.77 9.45 -6.82
C TYR A 133 -2.81 10.56 -7.02
N VAL A 134 -3.05 11.39 -6.02
CA VAL A 134 -3.99 12.49 -6.08
C VAL A 134 -3.23 13.80 -5.86
N ASP A 135 -3.70 14.68 -5.01
CA ASP A 135 -3.12 15.98 -4.74
C ASP A 135 -2.58 16.10 -3.32
N GLU A 136 -1.50 16.88 -3.16
CA GLU A 136 -0.93 17.14 -1.86
C GLU A 136 -1.80 18.06 -0.99
N ALA A 137 -2.58 18.96 -1.61
CA ALA A 137 -3.53 19.80 -0.90
C ALA A 137 -4.63 18.97 -0.20
N SER A 138 -5.25 18.04 -0.94
CA SER A 138 -6.27 17.11 -0.40
C SER A 138 -5.70 16.20 0.68
N LYS A 139 -4.45 15.73 0.53
CA LYS A 139 -3.74 14.96 1.57
C LYS A 139 -3.61 15.76 2.87
N LYS A 140 -3.21 17.05 2.78
CA LYS A 140 -3.04 17.91 3.95
C LYS A 140 -4.36 18.09 4.69
N GLU A 141 -5.43 18.37 3.98
CA GLU A 141 -6.78 18.48 4.53
C GLU A 141 -7.21 17.21 5.28
N ILE A 142 -7.07 16.04 4.64
CA ILE A 142 -7.39 14.74 5.26
C ILE A 142 -6.56 14.51 6.52
N LYS A 143 -5.28 14.81 6.46
CA LYS A 143 -4.35 14.64 7.59
C LYS A 143 -4.74 15.55 8.76
N ASP A 144 -5.07 16.81 8.51
CA ASP A 144 -5.43 17.78 9.52
C ASP A 144 -6.73 17.39 10.23
N ILE A 145 -7.77 16.96 9.49
CA ILE A 145 -9.02 16.44 10.04
C ILE A 145 -8.77 15.24 10.98
N LEU A 146 -7.95 14.28 10.54
CA LEU A 146 -7.65 13.08 11.32
C LEU A 146 -6.85 13.39 12.58
N ILE A 147 -5.87 14.30 12.52
CA ILE A 147 -5.04 14.69 13.67
C ILE A 147 -5.85 15.49 14.69
N GLN A 148 -6.73 16.36 14.22
CA GLN A 148 -7.60 17.17 15.09
C GLN A 148 -8.55 16.29 15.90
N TYR A 149 -9.05 15.20 15.34
CA TYR A 149 -9.89 14.25 16.05
C TYR A 149 -9.10 13.35 16.99
N ASP A 150 -8.10 12.65 16.49
CA ASP A 150 -7.25 11.74 17.28
C ASP A 150 -5.89 11.52 16.59
N ARG A 151 -4.83 11.97 17.26
CA ARG A 151 -3.45 11.75 16.79
C ARG A 151 -3.10 10.27 16.57
N THR A 152 -3.72 9.35 17.33
CA THR A 152 -3.42 7.91 17.22
C THR A 152 -3.87 7.28 15.90
N LEU A 153 -4.71 7.95 15.12
CA LEU A 153 -5.09 7.54 13.76
C LEU A 153 -3.89 7.51 12.79
N LEU A 154 -2.94 8.40 12.98
CA LEU A 154 -1.77 8.50 12.11
C LEU A 154 -0.46 8.10 12.80
N VAL A 155 -0.34 8.33 14.11
CA VAL A 155 0.88 8.06 14.87
C VAL A 155 0.67 6.85 15.78
N ALA A 156 1.56 5.85 15.69
CA ALA A 156 1.49 4.67 16.54
C ALA A 156 1.86 5.01 18.00
N ASP A 157 1.13 4.42 18.96
CA ASP A 157 1.45 4.52 20.38
C ASP A 157 2.71 3.69 20.68
N PRO A 158 3.79 4.27 21.20
CA PRO A 158 5.04 3.56 21.49
C PRO A 158 4.98 2.67 22.74
N ARG A 159 3.91 2.73 23.54
CA ARG A 159 3.82 1.98 24.80
C ARG A 159 3.72 0.48 24.55
N HIS A 160 4.71 -0.24 25.05
CA HIS A 160 4.76 -1.71 25.06
C HIS A 160 4.85 -2.24 26.48
N CYS A 161 4.45 -3.50 26.67
CA CYS A 161 4.65 -4.19 27.93
C CYS A 161 6.15 -4.40 28.16
N GLU A 162 6.60 -4.12 29.39
CA GLU A 162 7.99 -4.34 29.82
C GLU A 162 8.30 -5.85 29.77
N PRO A 163 9.44 -6.26 29.19
CA PRO A 163 9.77 -7.68 29.12
C PRO A 163 10.04 -8.27 30.50
N LYS A 164 9.67 -9.54 30.68
CA LYS A 164 9.99 -10.33 31.88
C LYS A 164 11.49 -10.37 32.10
N LYS A 165 11.92 -10.21 33.34
CA LYS A 165 13.32 -10.33 33.74
C LYS A 165 13.60 -11.64 34.48
N PHE A 166 14.85 -12.04 34.48
CA PHE A 166 15.31 -13.22 35.19
C PHE A 166 15.00 -13.15 36.70
N GLY A 167 14.71 -14.29 37.33
CA GLY A 167 14.46 -14.39 38.77
C GLY A 167 13.06 -13.99 39.23
N GLY A 168 12.09 -13.91 38.35
CA GLY A 168 10.71 -13.62 38.68
C GLY A 168 9.71 -14.00 37.61
N PRO A 169 8.40 -14.06 37.91
CA PRO A 169 7.33 -14.39 36.97
C PRO A 169 7.03 -13.23 36.02
N GLY A 170 7.44 -12.01 36.33
CA GLY A 170 7.13 -10.81 35.56
C GLY A 170 8.29 -9.83 35.42
N ALA A 171 8.00 -8.66 34.91
CA ALA A 171 8.99 -7.61 34.69
C ALA A 171 9.59 -7.09 36.00
N ARG A 172 8.79 -7.00 37.06
CA ARG A 172 9.16 -6.45 38.38
C ARG A 172 8.95 -7.43 39.50
N ALA A 173 8.01 -8.37 39.40
CA ALA A 173 7.76 -9.41 40.40
C ALA A 173 8.94 -10.39 40.47
N ARG A 174 9.30 -10.79 41.72
CA ARG A 174 10.37 -11.76 41.99
C ARG A 174 9.79 -12.99 42.65
N TYR A 175 10.42 -14.16 42.48
CA TYR A 175 10.05 -15.36 43.21
C TYR A 175 10.37 -15.19 44.67
N GLN A 176 9.56 -15.85 45.50
CA GLN A 176 9.78 -15.87 46.94
C GLN A 176 11.12 -16.55 47.27
N LYS A 177 11.89 -15.90 48.15
CA LYS A 177 13.14 -16.48 48.63
C LYS A 177 12.84 -17.44 49.77
N SER A 178 13.48 -18.58 49.75
CA SER A 178 13.49 -19.53 50.89
C SER A 178 14.78 -19.36 51.66
N TYR A 179 14.66 -19.12 52.95
CA TYR A 179 15.81 -19.08 53.86
C TYR A 179 15.75 -20.34 54.71
N ARG A 180 16.74 -21.20 54.54
CA ARG A 180 17.00 -22.36 55.38
C ARG A 180 18.31 -22.20 56.07
#